data_820794e76354a814448d524db87c6a10
#
_entry.id   820794e76354a814448d524db87c6a10
#
_cell.length_a   1.000
_cell.length_b   1.000
_cell.length_c   1.000
_cell.angle_alpha   90.00
_cell.angle_beta   90.00
_cell.angle_gamma   90.00
#
_symmetry.space_group_name_H-M   'P 1'
#
loop_
_entity.id
_entity.type
_entity.pdbx_description
1 polymer ?
#
loop_
_entity_poly.entity_id
_entity_poly.type
_entity_poly.pdbx_seq_one_letter_code
_entity_poly.pdbx_strand_id
1 'polypeptide(L)'
;MQTTQLPFFAVIRATGDDAADFLHNQFSNDIKNLPANQACYATYNTPKGRVIANLIAQNTGNEILLALAADLAEAVVKRLKMYVLRAKVQLEILPDWGVAGSLKSNAQPQHPSEPQLSFPVNAQGEIQLPHTGSLKIAPRDELPAYDAAAEAAWQQHEIQSGYPWICAATSETCVAQMLNQHTIGGVHFRKGCYPGQEVIARAQYRGQVKRGLAVASCSAAQSAGAMVQDEAGAEAGIVLNTSGSLNLLVIKHSAAHSPLRDVAGNAFAVQHLFFAAENSSEDKE
;
A
#
# COMPACT_ATOMS: atom_id res chain seq x y z
N MET A 1 8.60 21.42 -8.32
CA MET A 1 8.35 20.00 -8.41
C MET A 1 9.48 19.31 -7.66
N GLN A 2 9.21 18.46 -6.70
CA GLN A 2 10.20 17.68 -5.98
C GLN A 2 10.16 16.27 -6.56
N THR A 3 11.29 15.80 -7.10
CA THR A 3 11.38 14.51 -7.76
C THR A 3 12.63 13.78 -7.26
N THR A 4 12.49 12.51 -6.85
CA THR A 4 13.59 11.72 -6.30
C THR A 4 13.39 10.24 -6.55
N GLN A 5 14.47 9.46 -6.54
CA GLN A 5 14.35 8.01 -6.42
C GLN A 5 13.75 7.63 -5.06
N LEU A 6 12.99 6.54 -5.06
CA LEU A 6 12.36 5.97 -3.87
C LEU A 6 12.96 4.57 -3.61
N PRO A 7 14.05 4.46 -2.82
CA PRO A 7 14.75 3.20 -2.56
C PRO A 7 13.90 2.14 -1.86
N PHE A 8 12.78 2.56 -1.27
CA PHE A 8 11.80 1.64 -0.67
C PHE A 8 11.31 0.58 -1.67
N PHE A 9 11.26 0.89 -2.97
CA PHE A 9 10.69 0.02 -3.97
C PHE A 9 11.74 -0.82 -4.71
N ALA A 10 11.38 -2.08 -4.97
CA ALA A 10 11.96 -2.91 -6.02
C ALA A 10 10.98 -3.07 -7.17
N VAL A 11 11.52 -3.39 -8.35
CA VAL A 11 10.75 -3.62 -9.56
C VAL A 11 10.83 -5.09 -9.94
N ILE A 12 9.65 -5.70 -10.15
CA ILE A 12 9.50 -7.05 -10.69
C ILE A 12 8.90 -6.92 -12.09
N ARG A 13 9.48 -7.62 -13.05
CA ARG A 13 8.96 -7.76 -14.41
C ARG A 13 8.24 -9.07 -14.56
N ALA A 14 7.04 -9.03 -15.12
CA ALA A 14 6.28 -10.20 -15.53
C ALA A 14 6.06 -10.17 -17.05
N THR A 15 6.52 -11.23 -17.73
CA THR A 15 6.43 -11.39 -19.19
C THR A 15 5.83 -12.75 -19.53
N GLY A 16 5.43 -12.91 -20.81
CA GLY A 16 4.86 -14.14 -21.36
C GLY A 16 3.37 -14.03 -21.66
N ASP A 17 2.88 -14.91 -22.51
CA ASP A 17 1.51 -14.86 -23.04
C ASP A 17 0.44 -14.90 -21.95
N ASP A 18 0.72 -15.57 -20.84
CA ASP A 18 -0.22 -15.77 -19.73
C ASP A 18 0.06 -14.82 -18.55
N ALA A 19 0.98 -13.85 -18.68
CA ALA A 19 1.40 -13.01 -17.53
C ALA A 19 0.24 -12.22 -16.90
N ALA A 20 -0.61 -11.59 -17.73
CA ALA A 20 -1.75 -10.82 -17.25
C ALA A 20 -2.80 -11.71 -16.56
N ASP A 21 -3.14 -12.87 -17.15
CA ASP A 21 -4.07 -13.84 -16.58
C ASP A 21 -3.54 -14.43 -15.27
N PHE A 22 -2.26 -14.78 -15.23
CA PHE A 22 -1.61 -15.29 -14.03
C PHE A 22 -1.67 -14.28 -12.89
N LEU A 23 -1.22 -13.05 -13.12
CA LEU A 23 -1.22 -12.01 -12.10
C LEU A 23 -2.64 -11.61 -11.68
N HIS A 24 -3.60 -11.62 -12.61
CA HIS A 24 -5.01 -11.42 -12.30
C HIS A 24 -5.52 -12.44 -11.27
N ASN A 25 -5.11 -13.70 -11.38
CA ASN A 25 -5.51 -14.76 -10.45
C ASN A 25 -4.73 -14.73 -9.12
N GLN A 26 -3.69 -13.92 -8.98
CA GLN A 26 -2.90 -13.78 -7.76
C GLN A 26 -3.23 -12.51 -6.97
N PHE A 27 -3.62 -11.43 -7.63
CA PHE A 27 -3.77 -10.11 -7.01
C PHE A 27 -5.24 -9.68 -6.90
N SER A 28 -5.51 -8.74 -6.01
CA SER A 28 -6.86 -8.24 -5.69
C SER A 28 -7.47 -7.33 -6.76
N ASN A 29 -6.68 -6.82 -7.74
CA ASN A 29 -7.18 -5.95 -8.78
C ASN A 29 -7.25 -6.65 -10.15
N ASP A 30 -7.93 -6.05 -11.10
CA ASP A 30 -8.18 -6.60 -12.44
C ASP A 30 -6.99 -6.35 -13.37
N ILE A 31 -5.94 -7.16 -13.23
CA ILE A 31 -4.72 -7.03 -14.02
C ILE A 31 -4.95 -7.47 -15.49
N LYS A 32 -5.80 -8.48 -15.71
CA LYS A 32 -6.09 -9.02 -17.05
C LYS A 32 -6.65 -7.96 -18.00
N ASN A 33 -7.58 -7.16 -17.49
CA ASN A 33 -8.27 -6.12 -18.25
C ASN A 33 -7.66 -4.72 -18.08
N LEU A 34 -6.49 -4.61 -17.42
CA LEU A 34 -5.77 -3.35 -17.29
C LEU A 34 -5.24 -2.92 -18.67
N PRO A 35 -5.71 -1.79 -19.23
CA PRO A 35 -5.26 -1.36 -20.55
C PRO A 35 -3.76 -1.06 -20.61
N ALA A 36 -3.16 -1.11 -21.80
CA ALA A 36 -1.79 -0.65 -21.99
C ALA A 36 -1.65 0.84 -21.58
N ASN A 37 -0.53 1.21 -21.02
CA ASN A 37 -0.24 2.53 -20.45
C ASN A 37 -1.22 2.94 -19.34
N GLN A 38 -1.65 1.96 -18.57
CA GLN A 38 -2.40 2.16 -17.32
C GLN A 38 -1.67 1.44 -16.18
N ALA A 39 -1.91 1.93 -14.96
CA ALA A 39 -1.45 1.29 -13.75
C ALA A 39 -2.61 1.16 -12.76
N CYS A 40 -2.43 0.29 -11.76
CA CYS A 40 -3.39 0.14 -10.67
C CYS A 40 -2.67 -0.25 -9.37
N TYR A 41 -3.28 0.07 -8.23
CA TYR A 41 -2.92 -0.55 -6.97
C TYR A 41 -3.47 -1.98 -6.91
N ALA A 42 -2.77 -2.86 -6.23
CA ALA A 42 -3.25 -4.21 -5.93
C ALA A 42 -2.65 -4.72 -4.63
N THR A 43 -3.27 -5.76 -4.05
CA THR A 43 -2.71 -6.52 -2.94
C THR A 43 -2.46 -7.96 -3.33
N TYR A 44 -1.37 -8.51 -2.83
CA TYR A 44 -1.09 -9.93 -2.80
C TYR A 44 -1.42 -10.48 -1.42
N ASN A 45 -2.27 -11.49 -1.33
CA ASN A 45 -2.84 -11.91 -0.06
C ASN A 45 -2.59 -13.39 0.22
N THR A 46 -2.62 -13.74 1.50
CA THR A 46 -2.75 -15.14 1.93
C THR A 46 -4.18 -15.64 1.67
N PRO A 47 -4.43 -16.96 1.65
CA PRO A 47 -5.79 -17.50 1.61
C PRO A 47 -6.69 -17.03 2.77
N LYS A 48 -6.09 -16.61 3.88
CA LYS A 48 -6.80 -16.03 5.04
C LYS A 48 -7.07 -14.51 4.90
N GLY A 49 -6.83 -13.91 3.71
CA GLY A 49 -7.07 -12.50 3.42
C GLY A 49 -6.09 -11.51 4.06
N ARG A 50 -4.97 -12.01 4.62
CA ARG A 50 -3.91 -11.12 5.12
C ARG A 50 -3.04 -10.64 3.97
N VAL A 51 -2.74 -9.34 3.94
CA VAL A 51 -1.92 -8.72 2.89
C VAL A 51 -0.46 -9.09 3.11
N ILE A 52 0.13 -9.82 2.15
CA ILE A 52 1.55 -10.15 2.11
C ILE A 52 2.34 -8.94 1.63
N ALA A 53 1.86 -8.32 0.54
CA ALA A 53 2.41 -7.10 -0.05
C ALA A 53 1.29 -6.32 -0.72
N ASN A 54 1.40 -5.00 -0.76
CA ASN A 54 0.66 -4.18 -1.69
C ASN A 54 1.63 -3.62 -2.74
N LEU A 55 1.12 -3.34 -3.92
CA LEU A 55 1.95 -3.02 -5.07
C LEU A 55 1.21 -2.10 -6.06
N ILE A 56 1.99 -1.48 -6.92
CA ILE A 56 1.50 -0.89 -8.17
C ILE A 56 1.85 -1.83 -9.30
N ALA A 57 0.85 -2.19 -10.12
CA ALA A 57 1.04 -2.89 -11.38
C ALA A 57 0.87 -1.91 -12.54
N GLN A 58 1.84 -1.83 -13.43
CA GLN A 58 1.80 -1.04 -14.65
C GLN A 58 1.80 -1.96 -15.87
N ASN A 59 0.80 -1.86 -16.72
CA ASN A 59 0.81 -2.50 -18.03
C ASN A 59 1.47 -1.58 -19.06
N THR A 60 2.64 -1.97 -19.58
CA THR A 60 3.36 -1.22 -20.60
C THR A 60 2.88 -1.53 -22.03
N GLY A 61 2.02 -2.53 -22.20
CA GLY A 61 1.59 -3.09 -23.47
C GLY A 61 2.35 -4.36 -23.86
N ASN A 62 3.62 -4.49 -23.47
CA ASN A 62 4.45 -5.65 -23.76
C ASN A 62 4.73 -6.52 -22.53
N GLU A 63 4.68 -5.93 -21.35
CA GLU A 63 5.00 -6.56 -20.08
C GLU A 63 4.24 -5.88 -18.95
N ILE A 64 4.21 -6.50 -17.78
CA ILE A 64 3.66 -5.91 -16.57
C ILE A 64 4.79 -5.68 -15.58
N LEU A 65 4.97 -4.43 -15.16
CA LEU A 65 5.92 -4.04 -14.13
C LEU A 65 5.19 -3.93 -12.79
N LEU A 66 5.79 -4.49 -11.75
CA LEU A 66 5.27 -4.44 -10.38
C LEU A 66 6.26 -3.68 -9.50
N ALA A 67 5.81 -2.62 -8.84
CA ALA A 67 6.58 -1.90 -7.84
C ALA A 67 6.02 -2.22 -6.44
N LEU A 68 6.85 -2.76 -5.54
CA LEU A 68 6.51 -3.11 -4.16
C LEU A 68 7.71 -2.94 -3.26
N ALA A 69 7.52 -3.07 -1.93
CA ALA A 69 8.61 -2.96 -0.97
C ALA A 69 9.79 -3.89 -1.32
N ALA A 70 10.99 -3.32 -1.35
CA ALA A 70 12.20 -4.02 -1.80
C ALA A 70 12.53 -5.23 -0.92
N ASP A 71 12.29 -5.13 0.38
CA ASP A 71 12.50 -6.20 1.36
C ASP A 71 11.52 -7.39 1.22
N LEU A 72 10.46 -7.24 0.42
CA LEU A 72 9.49 -8.30 0.11
C LEU A 72 9.68 -8.92 -1.27
N ALA A 73 10.44 -8.29 -2.16
CA ALA A 73 10.47 -8.64 -3.59
C ALA A 73 10.88 -10.11 -3.83
N GLU A 74 11.95 -10.59 -3.18
CA GLU A 74 12.42 -11.97 -3.32
C GLU A 74 11.39 -12.99 -2.82
N ALA A 75 10.80 -12.72 -1.64
CA ALA A 75 9.80 -13.60 -1.06
C ALA A 75 8.52 -13.67 -1.92
N VAL A 76 8.09 -12.52 -2.46
CA VAL A 76 6.93 -12.44 -3.37
C VAL A 76 7.19 -13.19 -4.67
N VAL A 77 8.34 -12.97 -5.33
CA VAL A 77 8.69 -13.69 -6.57
C VAL A 77 8.79 -15.20 -6.32
N LYS A 78 9.47 -15.61 -5.25
CA LYS A 78 9.59 -17.03 -4.88
C LYS A 78 8.21 -17.66 -4.69
N ARG A 79 7.31 -16.96 -3.97
CA ARG A 79 5.95 -17.44 -3.71
C ARG A 79 5.11 -17.50 -4.99
N LEU A 80 5.15 -16.48 -5.84
CA LEU A 80 4.43 -16.47 -7.11
C LEU A 80 4.90 -17.61 -8.02
N LYS A 81 6.21 -17.85 -8.12
CA LYS A 81 6.79 -18.94 -8.93
C LYS A 81 6.26 -20.32 -8.55
N MET A 82 5.87 -20.56 -7.30
CA MET A 82 5.26 -21.83 -6.89
C MET A 82 3.89 -22.10 -7.55
N TYR A 83 3.21 -21.07 -8.01
CA TYR A 83 1.90 -21.16 -8.68
C TYR A 83 2.00 -21.08 -10.21
N VAL A 84 3.20 -20.83 -10.76
CA VAL A 84 3.46 -20.92 -12.21
C VAL A 84 3.62 -22.38 -12.61
N LEU A 85 2.50 -23.09 -12.76
CA LEU A 85 2.54 -24.54 -13.07
C LEU A 85 2.75 -24.80 -14.55
N ARG A 86 1.77 -24.37 -15.38
CA ARG A 86 1.77 -24.55 -16.84
C ARG A 86 1.65 -23.21 -17.59
N ALA A 87 1.48 -22.12 -16.84
CA ALA A 87 1.35 -20.79 -17.42
C ALA A 87 2.67 -20.35 -18.06
N LYS A 88 2.59 -19.73 -19.23
CA LYS A 88 3.74 -19.13 -19.92
C LYS A 88 4.03 -17.76 -19.32
N VAL A 89 4.63 -17.77 -18.13
CA VAL A 89 4.96 -16.58 -17.34
C VAL A 89 6.40 -16.65 -16.87
N GLN A 90 7.12 -15.55 -17.02
CA GLN A 90 8.43 -15.32 -16.43
C GLN A 90 8.32 -14.16 -15.43
N LEU A 91 8.89 -14.35 -14.23
CA LEU A 91 8.93 -13.36 -13.16
C LEU A 91 10.39 -13.10 -12.81
N GLU A 92 10.82 -11.85 -12.89
CA GLU A 92 12.20 -11.43 -12.69
C GLU A 92 12.26 -10.15 -11.85
N ILE A 93 13.14 -10.10 -10.84
CA ILE A 93 13.47 -8.86 -10.15
C ILE A 93 14.49 -8.11 -11.03
N LEU A 94 14.25 -6.83 -11.26
CA LEU A 94 15.11 -5.98 -12.07
C LEU A 94 16.04 -5.15 -11.16
N PRO A 95 17.29 -5.56 -10.89
CA PRO A 95 18.17 -4.88 -9.94
C PRO A 95 18.59 -3.49 -10.42
N ASP A 96 18.69 -3.30 -11.75
CA ASP A 96 19.08 -2.03 -12.37
C ASP A 96 17.91 -1.07 -12.60
N TRP A 97 16.69 -1.47 -12.20
CA TRP A 97 15.49 -0.64 -12.26
C TRP A 97 15.15 -0.06 -10.89
N GLY A 98 14.42 1.03 -10.91
CA GLY A 98 13.96 1.69 -9.71
C GLY A 98 12.63 2.39 -9.92
N VAL A 99 12.20 3.08 -8.87
CA VAL A 99 11.02 3.90 -8.86
C VAL A 99 11.42 5.32 -8.45
N ALA A 100 10.90 6.32 -9.12
CA ALA A 100 11.02 7.71 -8.70
C ALA A 100 9.62 8.27 -8.41
N GLY A 101 9.54 9.09 -7.37
CA GLY A 101 8.34 9.84 -6.99
C GLY A 101 8.49 11.31 -7.34
N SER A 102 7.40 11.93 -7.77
CA SER A 102 7.32 13.36 -8.06
C SER A 102 6.12 13.99 -7.39
N LEU A 103 6.34 15.09 -6.65
CA LEU A 103 5.30 15.90 -6.05
C LEU A 103 5.33 17.34 -6.61
N LYS A 104 4.16 17.92 -6.85
CA LYS A 104 4.05 19.35 -7.14
C LYS A 104 4.37 20.14 -5.85
N SER A 105 4.98 21.30 -5.97
CA SER A 105 5.42 22.11 -4.81
C SER A 105 4.27 22.52 -3.86
N ASN A 106 3.04 22.50 -4.32
CA ASN A 106 1.84 22.82 -3.56
C ASN A 106 0.83 21.65 -3.51
N ALA A 107 1.32 20.42 -3.72
CA ALA A 107 0.46 19.23 -3.61
C ALA A 107 -0.11 19.13 -2.19
N GLN A 108 -1.44 19.07 -2.09
CA GLN A 108 -2.11 18.84 -0.82
C GLN A 108 -2.41 17.34 -0.70
N PRO A 109 -2.26 16.76 0.48
CA PRO A 109 -2.68 15.38 0.73
C PRO A 109 -4.15 15.20 0.36
N GLN A 110 -4.44 14.13 -0.38
CA GLN A 110 -5.80 13.80 -0.82
C GLN A 110 -6.09 12.33 -0.58
N HIS A 111 -7.19 12.06 0.08
CA HIS A 111 -7.77 10.73 0.17
C HIS A 111 -8.97 10.68 -0.78
N PRO A 112 -9.05 9.70 -1.69
CA PRO A 112 -10.11 9.66 -2.68
C PRO A 112 -11.47 9.40 -2.01
N SER A 113 -12.51 10.10 -2.47
CA SER A 113 -13.89 9.87 -2.07
C SER A 113 -14.47 8.60 -2.71
N GLU A 114 -13.95 8.22 -3.88
CA GLU A 114 -14.33 7.01 -4.62
C GLU A 114 -13.08 6.24 -5.08
N PRO A 115 -13.14 4.88 -5.11
CA PRO A 115 -12.02 4.08 -5.52
C PRO A 115 -11.72 4.24 -7.01
N GLN A 116 -10.50 4.63 -7.34
CA GLN A 116 -10.00 4.66 -8.71
C GLN A 116 -9.24 3.37 -9.00
N LEU A 117 -9.87 2.47 -9.78
CA LEU A 117 -9.36 1.12 -10.03
C LEU A 117 -8.17 1.05 -10.99
N SER A 118 -7.98 2.08 -11.81
CA SER A 118 -6.80 2.26 -12.64
C SER A 118 -6.54 3.75 -12.88
N PHE A 119 -5.32 4.09 -13.24
CA PHE A 119 -4.90 5.46 -13.50
C PHE A 119 -3.90 5.49 -14.66
N PRO A 120 -3.87 6.61 -15.43
CA PRO A 120 -3.10 6.69 -16.65
C PRO A 120 -1.60 6.81 -16.39
N VAL A 121 -0.81 6.31 -17.34
CA VAL A 121 0.60 6.59 -17.51
C VAL A 121 0.73 7.61 -18.63
N ASN A 122 1.37 8.76 -18.36
CA ASN A 122 1.52 9.82 -19.34
C ASN A 122 2.62 9.48 -20.38
N ALA A 123 2.78 10.35 -21.39
CA ALA A 123 3.76 10.17 -22.46
C ALA A 123 5.23 10.15 -21.98
N GLN A 124 5.51 10.65 -20.77
CA GLN A 124 6.83 10.62 -20.12
C GLN A 124 7.06 9.35 -19.28
N GLY A 125 6.10 8.42 -19.30
CA GLY A 125 6.15 7.18 -18.52
C GLY A 125 5.81 7.37 -17.03
N GLU A 126 5.20 8.49 -16.65
CA GLU A 126 4.81 8.76 -15.27
C GLU A 126 3.38 8.27 -15.00
N ILE A 127 3.23 7.46 -13.99
CA ILE A 127 1.96 6.97 -13.45
C ILE A 127 1.33 8.11 -12.65
N GLN A 128 0.14 8.57 -13.06
CA GLN A 128 -0.58 9.66 -12.39
C GLN A 128 -1.39 9.11 -11.22
N LEU A 129 -0.89 9.29 -10.00
CA LEU A 129 -1.53 8.72 -8.81
C LEU A 129 -2.74 9.53 -8.34
N PRO A 130 -3.75 8.89 -7.73
CA PRO A 130 -4.95 9.57 -7.24
C PRO A 130 -4.69 10.64 -6.18
N HIS A 131 -3.61 10.50 -5.40
CA HIS A 131 -3.23 11.47 -4.36
C HIS A 131 -2.38 12.65 -4.87
N THR A 132 -2.45 12.98 -6.17
CA THR A 132 -1.76 14.12 -6.80
C THR A 132 -0.24 14.01 -6.96
N GLY A 133 0.36 12.89 -6.55
CA GLY A 133 1.73 12.52 -6.89
C GLY A 133 1.81 11.78 -8.23
N SER A 134 3.03 11.60 -8.74
CA SER A 134 3.29 10.66 -9.84
C SER A 134 4.48 9.76 -9.53
N LEU A 135 4.45 8.54 -10.08
CA LEU A 135 5.55 7.59 -10.01
C LEU A 135 6.08 7.29 -11.42
N LYS A 136 7.38 7.08 -11.53
CA LYS A 136 8.02 6.55 -12.74
C LYS A 136 8.77 5.27 -12.39
N ILE A 137 8.51 4.20 -13.14
CA ILE A 137 9.24 2.92 -13.06
C ILE A 137 10.13 2.86 -14.29
N ALA A 138 11.46 2.85 -14.11
CA ALA A 138 12.41 2.87 -15.20
C ALA A 138 13.79 2.33 -14.77
N PRO A 139 14.72 2.10 -15.72
CA PRO A 139 16.14 1.92 -15.40
C PRO A 139 16.66 3.05 -14.52
N ARG A 140 17.53 2.73 -13.55
CA ARG A 140 17.99 3.69 -12.53
C ARG A 140 18.76 4.87 -13.13
N ASP A 141 19.44 4.68 -14.24
CA ASP A 141 20.17 5.71 -14.97
C ASP A 141 19.25 6.70 -15.70
N GLU A 142 17.99 6.34 -15.92
CA GLU A 142 16.93 7.22 -16.47
C GLU A 142 16.13 7.95 -15.38
N LEU A 143 16.39 7.64 -14.11
CA LEU A 143 15.69 8.24 -12.98
C LEU A 143 16.47 9.46 -12.44
N PRO A 144 15.80 10.40 -11.77
CA PRO A 144 16.48 11.52 -11.12
C PRO A 144 17.45 11.04 -10.05
N ALA A 145 18.40 11.87 -9.66
CA ALA A 145 19.24 11.57 -8.51
C ALA A 145 18.41 11.46 -7.23
N TYR A 146 18.93 10.68 -6.28
CA TYR A 146 18.31 10.56 -4.96
C TYR A 146 18.44 11.88 -4.18
N ASP A 147 17.35 12.32 -3.56
CA ASP A 147 17.26 13.46 -2.65
C ASP A 147 16.47 13.06 -1.41
N ALA A 148 17.14 13.02 -0.27
CA ALA A 148 16.53 12.57 1.00
C ALA A 148 15.40 13.51 1.48
N ALA A 149 15.48 14.81 1.21
CA ALA A 149 14.42 15.74 1.59
C ALA A 149 13.18 15.56 0.72
N ALA A 150 13.35 15.31 -0.57
CA ALA A 150 12.25 15.01 -1.48
C ALA A 150 11.62 13.64 -1.17
N GLU A 151 12.41 12.62 -0.78
CA GLU A 151 11.88 11.34 -0.32
C GLU A 151 11.06 11.50 0.95
N ALA A 152 11.57 12.24 1.95
CA ALA A 152 10.83 12.50 3.18
C ALA A 152 9.51 13.22 2.89
N ALA A 153 9.50 14.21 1.99
CA ALA A 153 8.29 14.91 1.57
C ALA A 153 7.30 13.98 0.87
N TRP A 154 7.79 13.07 0.02
CA TRP A 154 6.97 12.02 -0.62
C TRP A 154 6.32 11.12 0.42
N GLN A 155 7.10 10.55 1.35
CA GLN A 155 6.61 9.67 2.40
C GLN A 155 5.57 10.37 3.29
N GLN A 156 5.82 11.62 3.69
CA GLN A 156 4.87 12.41 4.47
C GLN A 156 3.56 12.65 3.72
N HIS A 157 3.64 12.91 2.42
CA HIS A 157 2.47 13.09 1.57
C HIS A 157 1.63 11.82 1.49
N GLU A 158 2.25 10.64 1.30
CA GLU A 158 1.55 9.35 1.28
C GLU A 158 0.91 9.02 2.63
N ILE A 159 1.64 9.24 3.75
CA ILE A 159 1.11 9.07 5.11
C ILE A 159 -0.14 9.93 5.33
N GLN A 160 -0.05 11.24 5.02
CA GLN A 160 -1.15 12.18 5.19
C GLN A 160 -2.34 11.91 4.25
N SER A 161 -2.08 11.31 3.09
CA SER A 161 -3.12 10.90 2.13
C SER A 161 -3.71 9.52 2.42
N GLY A 162 -3.18 8.76 3.41
CA GLY A 162 -3.67 7.45 3.78
C GLY A 162 -3.34 6.35 2.79
N TYR A 163 -2.17 6.43 2.14
CA TYR A 163 -1.64 5.42 1.22
C TYR A 163 -0.53 4.62 1.90
N PRO A 164 -0.86 3.48 2.53
CA PRO A 164 0.10 2.66 3.25
C PRO A 164 0.93 1.81 2.31
N TRP A 165 2.16 1.50 2.74
CA TRP A 165 3.01 0.50 2.13
C TRP A 165 3.36 -0.59 3.14
N ILE A 166 3.15 -1.84 2.74
CA ILE A 166 3.53 -3.03 3.52
C ILE A 166 5.00 -3.36 3.21
N CYS A 167 5.78 -3.56 4.25
CA CYS A 167 7.16 -4.05 4.22
C CYS A 167 7.25 -5.38 4.98
N ALA A 168 8.44 -5.98 5.06
CA ALA A 168 8.64 -7.27 5.73
C ALA A 168 8.14 -7.27 7.19
N ALA A 169 8.35 -6.17 7.93
CA ALA A 169 7.92 -6.04 9.33
C ALA A 169 6.40 -5.98 9.51
N THR A 170 5.64 -5.60 8.49
CA THR A 170 4.18 -5.43 8.55
C THR A 170 3.41 -6.43 7.67
N SER A 171 4.14 -7.30 6.94
CA SER A 171 3.54 -8.34 6.10
C SER A 171 2.63 -9.27 6.91
N GLU A 172 1.50 -9.64 6.34
CA GLU A 172 0.48 -10.52 6.91
C GLU A 172 -0.18 -10.04 8.23
N THR A 173 0.07 -8.80 8.67
CA THR A 173 -0.55 -8.25 9.89
C THR A 173 -1.97 -7.72 9.66
N CYS A 174 -2.28 -7.23 8.46
CA CYS A 174 -3.52 -6.53 8.13
C CYS A 174 -4.32 -7.23 7.03
N VAL A 175 -5.62 -6.97 6.97
CA VAL A 175 -6.46 -7.26 5.79
C VAL A 175 -6.58 -5.99 4.94
N ALA A 176 -6.99 -6.13 3.68
CA ALA A 176 -7.02 -5.04 2.71
C ALA A 176 -7.81 -3.80 3.19
N GLN A 177 -8.94 -4.00 3.89
CA GLN A 177 -9.76 -2.89 4.39
C GLN A 177 -9.09 -2.10 5.50
N MET A 178 -8.27 -2.74 6.37
CA MET A 178 -7.51 -2.04 7.40
C MET A 178 -6.48 -1.08 6.80
N LEU A 179 -6.10 -1.32 5.55
CA LEU A 179 -5.13 -0.56 4.76
C LEU A 179 -5.80 0.37 3.75
N ASN A 180 -7.09 0.66 3.88
CA ASN A 180 -7.88 1.47 2.93
C ASN A 180 -7.81 1.00 1.46
N GLN A 181 -7.35 -0.22 1.19
CA GLN A 181 -7.19 -0.70 -0.19
C GLN A 181 -8.51 -0.73 -0.97
N HIS A 182 -9.64 -0.88 -0.29
CA HIS A 182 -10.97 -0.78 -0.89
C HIS A 182 -11.35 0.65 -1.29
N THR A 183 -10.83 1.66 -0.60
CA THR A 183 -11.10 3.08 -0.85
C THR A 183 -10.15 3.66 -1.90
N ILE A 184 -8.85 3.27 -1.84
CA ILE A 184 -7.84 3.78 -2.79
C ILE A 184 -7.78 3.01 -4.11
N GLY A 185 -8.69 2.05 -4.33
CA GLY A 185 -8.78 1.30 -5.58
C GLY A 185 -7.87 0.07 -5.68
N GLY A 186 -7.26 -0.38 -4.58
CA GLY A 186 -6.39 -1.56 -4.53
C GLY A 186 -7.14 -2.91 -4.56
N VAL A 187 -8.47 -2.90 -4.48
CA VAL A 187 -9.33 -4.10 -4.55
C VAL A 187 -10.44 -3.90 -5.57
N HIS A 188 -10.52 -4.81 -6.53
CA HIS A 188 -11.61 -4.85 -7.51
C HIS A 188 -12.63 -5.94 -7.12
N PHE A 189 -13.78 -5.55 -6.57
CA PHE A 189 -14.78 -6.48 -6.02
C PHE A 189 -15.59 -7.26 -7.08
N ARG A 190 -15.49 -6.90 -8.36
CA ARG A 190 -16.24 -7.54 -9.47
C ARG A 190 -15.34 -8.37 -10.39
N LYS A 191 -14.06 -8.53 -10.06
CA LYS A 191 -13.15 -9.39 -10.81
C LYS A 191 -13.29 -10.87 -10.44
N GLY A 192 -12.59 -11.75 -11.18
CA GLY A 192 -12.48 -13.18 -10.89
C GLY A 192 -11.74 -13.52 -9.59
N CYS A 193 -11.57 -14.82 -9.32
CA CYS A 193 -11.02 -15.34 -8.07
C CYS A 193 -9.54 -14.96 -7.86
N TYR A 194 -9.17 -14.73 -6.59
CA TYR A 194 -7.80 -14.55 -6.13
C TYR A 194 -7.67 -14.99 -4.65
N PRO A 195 -6.46 -15.31 -4.14
CA PRO A 195 -6.28 -15.75 -2.76
C PRO A 195 -6.81 -14.74 -1.74
N GLY A 196 -7.60 -15.21 -0.79
CA GLY A 196 -8.14 -14.38 0.30
C GLY A 196 -9.38 -13.55 -0.03
N GLN A 197 -9.89 -13.62 -1.27
CA GLN A 197 -11.05 -12.82 -1.69
C GLN A 197 -12.30 -13.01 -0.83
N GLU A 198 -12.54 -14.24 -0.31
CA GLU A 198 -13.72 -14.49 0.52
C GLU A 198 -13.73 -13.67 1.81
N VAL A 199 -12.56 -13.58 2.48
CA VAL A 199 -12.39 -12.78 3.69
C VAL A 199 -12.54 -11.29 3.36
N ILE A 200 -11.92 -10.83 2.27
CA ILE A 200 -11.98 -9.44 1.82
C ILE A 200 -13.41 -9.06 1.42
N ALA A 201 -14.10 -9.90 0.64
CA ALA A 201 -15.49 -9.66 0.26
C ALA A 201 -16.44 -9.70 1.48
N ARG A 202 -16.23 -10.64 2.41
CA ARG A 202 -17.01 -10.70 3.65
C ARG A 202 -16.81 -9.44 4.48
N ALA A 203 -15.60 -8.95 4.63
CA ALA A 203 -15.31 -7.70 5.34
C ALA A 203 -16.02 -6.50 4.69
N GLN A 204 -16.13 -6.47 3.36
CA GLN A 204 -16.80 -5.39 2.62
C GLN A 204 -18.33 -5.41 2.76
N TYR A 205 -18.94 -6.61 2.69
CA TYR A 205 -20.40 -6.70 2.54
C TYR A 205 -21.15 -7.19 3.78
N ARG A 206 -20.47 -7.83 4.73
CA ARG A 206 -21.11 -8.51 5.87
C ARG A 206 -20.36 -8.34 7.19
N GLY A 207 -19.20 -7.72 7.20
CA GLY A 207 -18.34 -7.61 8.36
C GLY A 207 -18.13 -6.18 8.79
N GLN A 208 -17.78 -6.00 10.07
CA GLN A 208 -17.20 -4.75 10.57
C GLN A 208 -15.70 -4.94 10.69
N VAL A 209 -14.94 -4.09 9.99
CA VAL A 209 -13.50 -3.99 10.20
C VAL A 209 -13.30 -3.17 11.47
N LYS A 210 -12.67 -3.78 12.47
CA LYS A 210 -12.49 -3.15 13.82
C LYS A 210 -11.18 -2.37 13.95
N ARG A 211 -10.43 -2.22 12.87
CA ARG A 211 -9.16 -1.46 12.81
C ARG A 211 -9.11 -0.67 11.51
N GLY A 212 -8.50 0.50 11.56
CA GLY A 212 -8.33 1.37 10.39
C GLY A 212 -7.12 2.26 10.50
N LEU A 213 -6.86 3.02 9.43
CA LEU A 213 -5.71 3.90 9.34
C LEU A 213 -5.90 5.17 10.15
N ALA A 214 -4.83 5.60 10.83
CA ALA A 214 -4.74 6.87 11.52
C ALA A 214 -3.39 7.53 11.23
N VAL A 215 -3.39 8.85 11.05
CA VAL A 215 -2.18 9.66 11.03
C VAL A 215 -1.92 10.17 12.44
N ALA A 216 -0.70 9.96 12.93
CA ALA A 216 -0.29 10.45 14.24
C ALA A 216 1.15 10.98 14.22
N SER A 217 1.44 11.98 15.07
CA SER A 217 2.82 12.39 15.34
C SER A 217 3.33 11.76 16.64
N CYS A 218 4.62 11.42 16.65
CA CYS A 218 5.36 10.99 17.82
C CYS A 218 6.74 11.67 17.83
N SER A 219 7.19 12.18 18.97
CA SER A 219 8.50 12.83 19.08
C SER A 219 9.66 11.83 19.04
N ALA A 220 9.42 10.59 19.46
CA ALA A 220 10.37 9.50 19.35
C ALA A 220 10.34 8.87 17.96
N ALA A 221 11.51 8.50 17.44
CA ALA A 221 11.62 7.77 16.19
C ALA A 221 10.91 6.42 16.30
N GLN A 222 10.07 6.13 15.32
CA GLN A 222 9.31 4.91 15.23
C GLN A 222 9.79 4.05 14.06
N SER A 223 9.45 2.76 14.08
CA SER A 223 9.75 1.84 12.99
C SER A 223 8.49 1.07 12.59
N ALA A 224 8.43 0.65 11.32
CA ALA A 224 7.36 -0.22 10.83
C ALA A 224 7.27 -1.51 11.67
N GLY A 225 6.06 -1.93 12.00
CA GLY A 225 5.79 -3.08 12.87
C GLY A 225 5.81 -2.76 14.37
N ALA A 226 6.25 -1.56 14.80
CA ALA A 226 6.25 -1.20 16.21
C ALA A 226 4.82 -1.22 16.77
N MET A 227 4.69 -1.75 17.99
CA MET A 227 3.41 -1.87 18.70
C MET A 227 2.95 -0.49 19.20
N VAL A 228 1.68 -0.19 18.98
CA VAL A 228 0.97 0.92 19.60
C VAL A 228 0.11 0.38 20.73
N GLN A 229 0.22 0.97 21.92
CA GLN A 229 -0.48 0.57 23.15
C GLN A 229 -1.47 1.65 23.57
N ASP A 230 -2.52 1.23 24.26
CA ASP A 230 -3.44 2.12 25.02
C ASP A 230 -2.86 2.46 26.41
N GLU A 231 -3.61 3.21 27.21
CA GLU A 231 -3.21 3.60 28.58
C GLU A 231 -2.98 2.42 29.51
N ALA A 232 -3.69 1.31 29.29
CA ALA A 232 -3.56 0.09 30.08
C ALA A 232 -2.35 -0.77 29.66
N GLY A 233 -1.61 -0.36 28.62
CA GLY A 233 -0.50 -1.14 28.05
C GLY A 233 -0.96 -2.27 27.13
N ALA A 234 -2.25 -2.36 26.80
CA ALA A 234 -2.75 -3.36 25.86
C ALA A 234 -2.49 -2.91 24.41
N GLU A 235 -2.30 -3.89 23.51
CA GLU A 235 -2.13 -3.60 22.10
C GLU A 235 -3.33 -2.87 21.51
N ALA A 236 -3.12 -1.64 21.05
CA ALA A 236 -4.11 -0.80 20.37
C ALA A 236 -3.92 -0.81 18.84
N GLY A 237 -2.72 -1.09 18.35
CA GLY A 237 -2.40 -1.08 16.93
C GLY A 237 -0.93 -1.32 16.62
N ILE A 238 -0.54 -0.98 15.39
CA ILE A 238 0.84 -1.05 14.90
C ILE A 238 1.17 0.17 14.06
N VAL A 239 2.45 0.52 14.00
CA VAL A 239 3.00 1.48 13.03
C VAL A 239 3.17 0.79 11.69
N LEU A 240 2.64 1.38 10.61
CA LEU A 240 2.84 0.89 9.23
C LEU A 240 4.00 1.60 8.55
N ASN A 241 3.91 2.92 8.46
CA ASN A 241 4.90 3.76 7.78
C ASN A 241 5.26 4.95 8.66
N THR A 242 6.48 5.45 8.51
CA THR A 242 6.99 6.57 9.29
C THR A 242 7.87 7.47 8.43
N SER A 243 7.79 8.79 8.67
CA SER A 243 8.70 9.77 8.09
C SER A 243 8.90 10.93 9.08
N GLY A 244 10.08 11.03 9.65
CA GLY A 244 10.36 11.94 10.75
C GLY A 244 9.48 11.63 11.97
N SER A 245 8.74 12.63 12.46
CA SER A 245 7.78 12.46 13.56
C SER A 245 6.41 11.96 13.10
N LEU A 246 6.13 11.91 11.80
CA LEU A 246 4.83 11.53 11.26
C LEU A 246 4.75 10.04 11.04
N ASN A 247 3.63 9.43 11.45
CA ASN A 247 3.40 7.99 11.40
C ASN A 247 2.03 7.67 10.84
N LEU A 248 1.94 6.65 9.99
CA LEU A 248 0.71 6.01 9.58
C LEU A 248 0.53 4.74 10.43
N LEU A 249 -0.54 4.70 11.19
CA LEU A 249 -0.86 3.62 12.12
C LEU A 249 -2.05 2.83 11.60
N VAL A 250 -2.11 1.54 11.96
CA VAL A 250 -3.38 0.79 11.99
C VAL A 250 -3.77 0.63 13.45
N ILE A 251 -4.90 1.22 13.85
CA ILE A 251 -5.38 1.19 15.24
C ILE A 251 -6.77 0.57 15.33
N LYS A 252 -7.12 0.04 16.50
CA LYS A 252 -8.48 -0.39 16.82
C LYS A 252 -9.43 0.81 16.81
N HIS A 253 -10.64 0.66 16.27
CA HIS A 253 -11.66 1.71 16.29
C HIS A 253 -11.99 2.14 17.72
N SER A 254 -12.04 1.19 18.68
CA SER A 254 -12.25 1.47 20.10
C SER A 254 -11.15 2.30 20.77
N ALA A 255 -9.96 2.37 20.16
CA ALA A 255 -8.82 3.15 20.68
C ALA A 255 -8.68 4.52 20.00
N ALA A 256 -9.58 4.89 19.09
CA ALA A 256 -9.47 6.09 18.25
C ALA A 256 -9.41 7.40 19.05
N HIS A 257 -10.05 7.44 20.22
CA HIS A 257 -10.11 8.60 21.12
C HIS A 257 -9.34 8.41 22.44
N SER A 258 -8.65 7.27 22.59
CA SER A 258 -7.84 6.99 23.78
C SER A 258 -6.41 7.51 23.58
N PRO A 259 -5.70 7.88 24.66
CA PRO A 259 -4.28 8.13 24.60
C PRO A 259 -3.53 6.89 24.10
N LEU A 260 -2.70 7.10 23.09
CA LEU A 260 -1.88 6.05 22.48
C LEU A 260 -0.41 6.32 22.78
N ARG A 261 0.38 5.26 22.98
CA ARG A 261 1.81 5.36 23.24
C ARG A 261 2.57 4.17 22.64
N ASP A 262 3.87 4.34 22.44
CA ASP A 262 4.75 3.22 22.12
C ASP A 262 5.08 2.41 23.38
N VAL A 263 5.83 1.32 23.22
CA VAL A 263 6.25 0.45 24.34
C VAL A 263 7.20 1.14 25.34
N ALA A 264 7.82 2.26 24.95
CA ALA A 264 8.69 3.08 25.82
C ALA A 264 7.91 4.21 26.53
N GLY A 265 6.60 4.36 26.26
CA GLY A 265 5.75 5.36 26.86
C GLY A 265 5.66 6.69 26.09
N ASN A 266 6.27 6.82 24.93
CA ASN A 266 6.17 8.02 24.10
C ASN A 266 4.78 8.13 23.48
N ALA A 267 4.13 9.29 23.62
CA ALA A 267 2.78 9.51 23.18
C ALA A 267 2.68 9.67 21.64
N PHE A 268 1.63 9.09 21.06
CA PHE A 268 1.15 9.40 19.72
C PHE A 268 0.03 10.43 19.80
N ALA A 269 0.23 11.57 19.14
CA ALA A 269 -0.83 12.56 18.94
C ALA A 269 -1.56 12.27 17.61
N VAL A 270 -2.75 11.67 17.70
CA VAL A 270 -3.57 11.36 16.52
C VAL A 270 -4.04 12.66 15.88
N GLN A 271 -3.80 12.82 14.58
CA GLN A 271 -4.13 14.01 13.79
C GLN A 271 -5.31 13.78 12.87
N HIS A 272 -5.44 12.57 12.31
CA HIS A 272 -6.49 12.22 11.38
C HIS A 272 -6.85 10.74 11.45
N LEU A 273 -8.13 10.42 11.27
CA LEU A 273 -8.67 9.05 11.18
C LEU A 273 -9.28 8.87 9.79
N PHE A 274 -8.94 7.77 9.10
CA PHE A 274 -9.55 7.40 7.82
C PHE A 274 -10.75 6.46 7.96
N PHE A 275 -11.34 6.38 9.14
CA PHE A 275 -12.53 5.59 9.46
C PHE A 275 -13.43 6.36 10.43
N ALA A 276 -14.71 6.02 10.46
CA ALA A 276 -15.62 6.55 11.49
C ALA A 276 -15.30 5.88 12.83
N ALA A 277 -14.96 6.69 13.83
CA ALA A 277 -14.72 6.19 15.18
C ALA A 277 -16.05 5.73 15.80
N GLU A 278 -16.05 4.55 16.46
CA GLU A 278 -17.18 4.13 17.27
C GLU A 278 -17.29 5.07 18.48
N ASN A 279 -18.41 5.80 18.60
CA ASN A 279 -18.68 6.58 19.80
C ASN A 279 -18.86 5.61 20.98
N SER A 280 -18.03 5.76 21.99
CA SER A 280 -18.00 4.90 23.19
C SER A 280 -19.14 5.20 24.18
N SER A 281 -20.28 5.74 23.73
CA SER A 281 -21.47 5.95 24.55
C SER A 281 -22.67 6.20 23.67
N GLU A 282 -23.47 5.17 23.49
CA GLU A 282 -24.91 5.13 23.24
C GLU A 282 -25.23 3.90 22.39
N ASP A 283 -25.51 2.80 23.07
CA ASP A 283 -26.46 1.76 22.71
C ASP A 283 -26.32 0.59 23.68
N LYS A 284 -26.72 0.86 24.91
CA LYS A 284 -27.19 -0.13 25.89
C LYS A 284 -28.42 0.45 26.56
N GLU A 285 -29.55 0.41 25.89
CA GLU A 285 -30.87 0.28 26.46
C GLU A 285 -31.65 -0.81 25.70
#